data_811ebd9d75c62c80ca4ff66a9014f73c
#
_entry.id   811ebd9d75c62c80ca4ff66a9014f73c
#
_cell.length_a   1.000
_cell.length_b   1.000
_cell.length_c   1.000
_cell.angle_alpha   90.00
_cell.angle_beta   90.00
_cell.angle_gamma   90.00
#
_symmetry.space_group_name_H-M   'P 1'
#
loop_
_entity.id
_entity.type
_entity.pdbx_description
1 polymer ?
#
loop_
_entity_poly.entity_id
_entity_poly.type
_entity_poly.pdbx_seq_one_letter_code
_entity_poly.pdbx_strand_id
1 'polypeptide(L)'
;MLDARDEVSFAHGHPEGAGRLTIEEFSTRRMELPARETALLVVHDAPAHAFAAAEELVARGYEHASWLEAPLAEDGMGRVSDAPAARLWSPSPFVERAVERLPRGRALDLACGSGRAAVFLALAGWQVEGWDVDPSALERARDFAARQHVPVLTREIDLEAAPPAEPTVPFDLIVVVRYLHRPLFSRLERALGPGGRLVYETFRDGQQHFGPPRRAQHLLRPEELRVAFPSLVVERYEETSGDAPPLLARLVARKPR
;
A
#
# COMPACT_ATOMS: atom_id res chain seq x y z
N MET A 1 -4.84 10.22 13.98
CA MET A 1 -5.51 11.54 13.89
C MET A 1 -5.22 12.15 12.52
N LEU A 2 -6.20 12.82 11.92
CA LEU A 2 -6.06 13.53 10.65
C LEU A 2 -6.32 15.01 10.89
N ASP A 3 -5.31 15.84 10.65
CA ASP A 3 -5.44 17.29 10.66
C ASP A 3 -5.84 17.75 9.25
N ALA A 4 -7.04 18.32 9.14
CA ALA A 4 -7.63 18.71 7.87
C ALA A 4 -7.32 20.17 7.46
N ARG A 5 -6.43 20.86 8.21
CA ARG A 5 -5.99 22.21 7.90
C ARG A 5 -4.98 22.24 6.75
N ASP A 6 -4.77 23.44 6.24
CA ASP A 6 -3.72 23.71 5.25
C ASP A 6 -2.31 23.53 5.84
N GLU A 7 -1.31 23.53 4.96
CA GLU A 7 0.07 23.29 5.32
C GLU A 7 0.64 24.37 6.26
N VAL A 8 0.25 25.63 6.07
CA VAL A 8 0.73 26.75 6.87
C VAL A 8 0.20 26.64 8.30
N SER A 9 -1.10 26.39 8.45
CA SER A 9 -1.75 26.21 9.75
C SER A 9 -1.19 24.99 10.48
N PHE A 10 -0.96 23.88 9.77
CA PHE A 10 -0.35 22.67 10.32
C PHE A 10 1.08 22.94 10.81
N ALA A 11 1.92 23.63 10.05
CA ALA A 11 3.30 23.94 10.39
C ALA A 11 3.42 24.85 11.61
N HIS A 12 2.47 25.77 11.82
CA HIS A 12 2.44 26.63 13.02
C HIS A 12 2.18 25.88 14.33
N GLY A 13 1.58 24.71 14.25
CA GLY A 13 1.36 23.82 15.40
C GLY A 13 0.22 22.83 15.16
N HIS A 14 0.50 21.56 15.35
CA HIS A 14 -0.45 20.46 15.16
C HIS A 14 -0.39 19.47 16.34
N PRO A 15 -1.44 18.65 16.55
CA PRO A 15 -1.39 17.61 17.56
C PRO A 15 -0.27 16.61 17.27
N GLU A 16 0.44 16.17 18.30
CA GLU A 16 1.50 15.17 18.15
C GLU A 16 0.95 13.89 17.51
N GLY A 17 1.64 13.39 16.49
CA GLY A 17 1.23 12.19 15.74
C GLY A 17 0.09 12.43 14.76
N ALA A 18 -0.32 13.69 14.51
CA ALA A 18 -1.28 13.98 13.45
C ALA A 18 -0.64 13.91 12.06
N GLY A 19 -1.31 13.27 11.12
CA GLY A 19 -1.01 13.39 9.69
C GLY A 19 -1.89 14.47 9.06
N ARG A 20 -1.41 15.13 8.02
CA ARG A 20 -2.11 16.23 7.36
C ARG A 20 -2.67 15.82 5.99
N LEU A 21 -3.96 16.10 5.79
CA LEU A 21 -4.62 16.00 4.49
C LEU A 21 -5.91 16.81 4.49
N THR A 22 -6.03 17.82 3.62
CA THR A 22 -7.26 18.62 3.52
C THR A 22 -8.36 17.85 2.78
N ILE A 23 -9.60 18.30 2.91
CA ILE A 23 -10.76 17.65 2.27
C ILE A 23 -10.62 17.65 0.73
N GLU A 24 -10.07 18.72 0.14
CA GLU A 24 -9.84 18.87 -1.29
C GLU A 24 -8.80 17.87 -1.81
N GLU A 25 -7.85 17.47 -0.95
CA GLU A 25 -6.79 16.53 -1.28
C GLU A 25 -7.23 15.06 -1.23
N PHE A 26 -8.38 14.73 -0.62
CA PHE A 26 -8.82 13.32 -0.44
C PHE A 26 -8.94 12.54 -1.75
N SER A 27 -9.30 13.20 -2.85
CA SER A 27 -9.43 12.57 -4.16
C SER A 27 -8.08 12.30 -4.81
N THR A 28 -7.20 13.28 -4.82
CA THR A 28 -5.89 13.23 -5.48
C THR A 28 -4.86 12.46 -4.66
N ARG A 29 -4.97 12.51 -3.32
CA ARG A 29 -4.04 11.89 -2.37
C ARG A 29 -4.64 10.69 -1.63
N ARG A 30 -5.62 10.02 -2.24
CA ARG A 30 -6.31 8.86 -1.62
C ARG A 30 -5.36 7.74 -1.14
N MET A 31 -4.16 7.65 -1.73
CA MET A 31 -3.15 6.65 -1.34
C MET A 31 -2.49 7.00 -0.01
N GLU A 32 -2.63 8.24 0.44
CA GLU A 32 -2.11 8.73 1.70
C GLU A 32 -3.15 8.66 2.84
N LEU A 33 -4.38 8.27 2.55
CA LEU A 33 -5.36 7.90 3.56
C LEU A 33 -5.06 6.50 4.12
N PRO A 34 -5.40 6.21 5.38
CA PRO A 34 -5.18 4.90 5.98
C PRO A 34 -6.12 3.83 5.41
N ALA A 35 -6.08 2.62 5.94
CA ALA A 35 -7.08 1.60 5.65
C ALA A 35 -8.48 2.08 6.13
N ARG A 36 -9.55 1.67 5.43
CA ARG A 36 -10.91 2.16 5.72
C ARG A 36 -11.43 1.78 7.11
N GLU A 37 -10.91 0.69 7.64
CA GLU A 37 -11.25 0.17 8.98
C GLU A 37 -10.56 0.96 10.11
N THR A 38 -9.67 1.89 9.76
CA THR A 38 -8.94 2.70 10.74
C THR A 38 -9.87 3.75 11.35
N ALA A 39 -9.94 3.77 12.68
CA ALA A 39 -10.62 4.85 13.39
C ALA A 39 -9.85 6.17 13.18
N LEU A 40 -10.52 7.18 12.66
CA LEU A 40 -9.96 8.50 12.36
C LEU A 40 -10.67 9.57 13.17
N LEU A 41 -9.92 10.33 13.95
CA LEU A 41 -10.37 11.61 14.49
C LEU A 41 -9.88 12.71 13.55
N VAL A 42 -10.81 13.45 12.97
CA VAL A 42 -10.55 14.61 12.12
C VAL A 42 -10.54 15.87 12.98
N VAL A 43 -9.54 16.70 12.83
CA VAL A 43 -9.39 17.96 13.56
C VAL A 43 -9.22 19.14 12.60
N HIS A 44 -9.71 20.31 13.03
CA HIS A 44 -9.59 21.59 12.31
C HIS A 44 -9.84 22.75 13.29
N ASP A 45 -9.32 23.94 13.00
CA ASP A 45 -9.58 25.13 13.83
C ASP A 45 -11.05 25.57 13.79
N ALA A 46 -11.76 25.28 12.69
CA ALA A 46 -13.20 25.44 12.58
C ALA A 46 -13.91 24.07 12.65
N PRO A 47 -14.71 23.77 13.68
CA PRO A 47 -15.38 22.48 13.83
C PRO A 47 -16.26 22.08 12.65
N ALA A 48 -16.88 23.04 11.97
CA ALA A 48 -17.67 22.79 10.77
C ALA A 48 -16.86 22.20 9.61
N HIS A 49 -15.58 22.58 9.47
CA HIS A 49 -14.68 21.99 8.46
C HIS A 49 -14.23 20.60 8.87
N ALA A 50 -13.96 20.34 10.17
CA ALA A 50 -13.68 19.02 10.68
C ALA A 50 -14.86 18.07 10.42
N PHE A 51 -16.10 18.52 10.68
CA PHE A 51 -17.31 17.78 10.38
C PHE A 51 -17.43 17.45 8.89
N ALA A 52 -17.31 18.46 8.01
CA ALA A 52 -17.42 18.27 6.56
C ALA A 52 -16.37 17.26 6.04
N ALA A 53 -15.13 17.32 6.54
CA ALA A 53 -14.09 16.36 6.17
C ALA A 53 -14.38 14.94 6.69
N ALA A 54 -14.93 14.80 7.89
CA ALA A 54 -15.34 13.50 8.43
C ALA A 54 -16.52 12.89 7.62
N GLU A 55 -17.53 13.69 7.27
CA GLU A 55 -18.66 13.25 6.41
C GLU A 55 -18.16 12.78 5.03
N GLU A 56 -17.23 13.51 4.42
CA GLU A 56 -16.62 13.10 3.14
C GLU A 56 -15.85 11.78 3.27
N LEU A 57 -15.16 11.55 4.40
CA LEU A 57 -14.52 10.27 4.69
C LEU A 57 -15.54 9.15 4.86
N VAL A 58 -16.64 9.38 5.59
CA VAL A 58 -17.74 8.41 5.72
C VAL A 58 -18.32 8.07 4.36
N ALA A 59 -18.59 9.06 3.50
CA ALA A 59 -19.06 8.84 2.13
C ALA A 59 -18.08 7.99 1.29
N ARG A 60 -16.79 7.99 1.63
CA ARG A 60 -15.73 7.16 1.00
C ARG A 60 -15.56 5.79 1.66
N GLY A 61 -16.38 5.45 2.66
CA GLY A 61 -16.38 4.16 3.35
C GLY A 61 -15.46 4.07 4.57
N TYR A 62 -15.10 5.20 5.19
CA TYR A 62 -14.42 5.24 6.49
C TYR A 62 -15.46 5.31 7.60
N GLU A 63 -16.08 4.18 7.93
CA GLU A 63 -17.21 4.09 8.86
C GLU A 63 -16.87 4.55 10.30
N HIS A 64 -15.58 4.58 10.64
CA HIS A 64 -15.08 4.99 11.96
C HIS A 64 -14.42 6.38 11.94
N ALA A 65 -14.80 7.24 10.96
CA ALA A 65 -14.40 8.63 10.98
C ALA A 65 -15.27 9.42 11.95
N SER A 66 -14.61 10.23 12.78
CA SER A 66 -15.22 11.14 13.74
C SER A 66 -14.52 12.49 13.65
N TRP A 67 -15.08 13.52 14.26
CA TRP A 67 -14.50 14.86 14.26
C TRP A 67 -14.44 15.45 15.65
N LEU A 68 -13.54 16.41 15.84
CA LEU A 68 -13.45 17.20 17.04
C LEU A 68 -14.53 18.31 17.00
N GLU A 69 -15.43 18.32 17.98
CA GLU A 69 -16.53 19.29 18.06
C GLU A 69 -16.10 20.69 18.55
N ALA A 70 -14.91 20.79 19.15
CA ALA A 70 -14.33 22.05 19.59
C ALA A 70 -13.26 22.55 18.59
N PRO A 71 -13.00 23.87 18.54
CA PRO A 71 -11.84 24.39 17.81
C PRO A 71 -10.55 23.74 18.30
N LEU A 72 -9.66 23.36 17.39
CA LEU A 72 -8.39 22.70 17.74
C LEU A 72 -7.55 23.54 18.74
N ALA A 73 -7.73 24.88 18.75
CA ALA A 73 -7.07 25.78 19.70
C ALA A 73 -7.54 25.60 21.15
N GLU A 74 -8.74 25.07 21.37
CA GLU A 74 -9.42 25.03 22.66
C GLU A 74 -9.55 23.60 23.25
N ASP A 75 -9.10 22.58 22.52
CA ASP A 75 -9.29 21.16 22.84
C ASP A 75 -8.39 20.65 23.98
N GLY A 76 -7.40 21.43 24.42
CA GLY A 76 -6.43 21.02 25.42
C GLY A 76 -5.38 20.01 24.96
N MET A 77 -5.35 19.62 23.68
CA MET A 77 -4.32 18.75 23.12
C MET A 77 -2.98 19.49 23.01
N GLY A 78 -1.90 18.84 23.42
CA GLY A 78 -0.54 19.35 23.23
C GLY A 78 -0.23 19.52 21.75
N ARG A 79 0.52 20.57 21.39
CA ARG A 79 0.93 20.87 20.03
C ARG A 79 2.42 20.82 19.87
N VAL A 80 2.84 20.38 18.66
CA VAL A 80 4.22 20.40 18.20
C VAL A 80 4.30 21.22 16.91
N SER A 81 5.28 22.10 16.78
CA SER A 81 5.44 22.95 15.60
C SER A 81 6.48 22.44 14.62
N ASP A 82 7.52 21.78 15.09
CA ASP A 82 8.66 21.37 14.25
C ASP A 82 8.69 19.86 13.96
N ALA A 83 7.65 19.13 14.34
CA ALA A 83 7.55 17.71 14.05
C ALA A 83 6.98 17.48 12.62
N PRO A 84 7.49 16.49 11.88
CA PRO A 84 6.93 16.14 10.60
C PRO A 84 5.52 15.54 10.76
N ALA A 85 4.68 15.73 9.75
CA ALA A 85 3.37 15.09 9.70
C ALA A 85 3.51 13.56 9.83
N ALA A 86 2.68 12.95 10.69
CA ALA A 86 2.65 11.50 10.80
C ALA A 86 2.12 10.89 9.50
N ARG A 87 2.66 9.75 9.14
CA ARG A 87 2.20 8.97 8.01
C ARG A 87 0.86 8.31 8.34
N LEU A 88 -0.22 8.76 7.69
CA LEU A 88 -1.56 8.19 7.85
C LEU A 88 -1.72 6.83 7.16
N TRP A 89 -0.99 6.59 6.09
CA TRP A 89 -1.07 5.39 5.27
C TRP A 89 -0.03 4.33 5.65
N SER A 90 -0.31 3.10 5.31
CA SER A 90 0.64 1.98 5.38
C SER A 90 0.48 1.10 4.13
N PRO A 91 1.50 0.34 3.73
CA PRO A 91 1.34 -0.76 2.77
C PRO A 91 0.48 -1.86 3.39
N SER A 92 0.34 -3.00 2.69
CA SER A 92 -0.18 -4.19 3.35
C SER A 92 0.65 -4.51 4.61
N PRO A 93 0.02 -4.75 5.77
CA PRO A 93 0.74 -5.13 6.99
C PRO A 93 1.57 -6.41 6.81
N PHE A 94 1.18 -7.27 5.87
CA PHE A 94 1.98 -8.46 5.52
C PHE A 94 3.27 -8.07 4.82
N VAL A 95 3.23 -7.16 3.84
CA VAL A 95 4.43 -6.66 3.14
C VAL A 95 5.36 -5.97 4.14
N GLU A 96 4.82 -5.09 4.98
CA GLU A 96 5.61 -4.35 5.98
C GLU A 96 6.42 -5.31 6.87
N ARG A 97 5.75 -6.30 7.48
CA ARG A 97 6.42 -7.31 8.31
C ARG A 97 7.40 -8.19 7.54
N ALA A 98 7.07 -8.54 6.29
CA ALA A 98 7.90 -9.42 5.48
C ALA A 98 9.25 -8.80 5.10
N VAL A 99 9.29 -7.45 4.93
CA VAL A 99 10.50 -6.76 4.45
C VAL A 99 11.32 -6.08 5.55
N GLU A 100 10.80 -6.02 6.78
CA GLU A 100 11.37 -5.25 7.89
C GLU A 100 12.87 -5.51 8.11
N ARG A 101 13.27 -6.78 8.10
CA ARG A 101 14.64 -7.24 8.41
C ARG A 101 15.45 -7.68 7.20
N LEU A 102 14.92 -7.47 5.99
CA LEU A 102 15.63 -7.86 4.79
C LEU A 102 16.76 -6.87 4.45
N PRO A 103 17.91 -7.35 3.96
CA PRO A 103 18.93 -6.49 3.41
C PRO A 103 18.36 -5.71 2.21
N ARG A 104 18.70 -4.44 2.11
CA ARG A 104 18.20 -3.58 1.05
C ARG A 104 18.97 -3.83 -0.26
N GLY A 105 18.25 -3.73 -1.37
CA GLY A 105 18.77 -3.95 -2.71
C GLY A 105 17.75 -3.45 -3.73
N ARG A 106 17.66 -4.13 -4.88
CA ARG A 106 16.68 -3.81 -5.93
C ARG A 106 15.34 -4.50 -5.66
N ALA A 107 14.27 -3.71 -5.67
CA ALA A 107 12.91 -4.22 -5.46
C ALA A 107 12.01 -3.92 -6.66
N LEU A 108 11.13 -4.87 -6.99
CA LEU A 108 10.04 -4.71 -7.93
C LEU A 108 8.72 -4.74 -7.18
N ASP A 109 7.88 -3.71 -7.38
CA ASP A 109 6.46 -3.73 -7.06
C ASP A 109 5.69 -4.04 -8.35
N LEU A 110 5.19 -5.27 -8.48
CA LEU A 110 4.52 -5.76 -9.68
C LEU A 110 3.01 -5.47 -9.60
N ALA A 111 2.44 -4.87 -10.66
CA ALA A 111 1.10 -4.31 -10.66
C ALA A 111 0.93 -3.30 -9.51
N CYS A 112 1.82 -2.32 -9.48
CA CYS A 112 2.01 -1.41 -8.35
C CYS A 112 0.85 -0.42 -8.15
N GLY A 113 -0.03 -0.27 -9.14
CA GLY A 113 -1.11 0.71 -9.13
C GLY A 113 -0.58 2.12 -8.84
N SER A 114 -1.16 2.80 -7.86
CA SER A 114 -0.72 4.12 -7.42
C SER A 114 0.44 4.10 -6.41
N GLY A 115 1.23 3.02 -6.35
CA GLY A 115 2.56 2.96 -5.76
C GLY A 115 2.64 2.85 -4.23
N ARG A 116 1.59 2.41 -3.52
CA ARG A 116 1.63 2.35 -2.04
C ARG A 116 2.75 1.45 -1.51
N ALA A 117 2.93 0.26 -2.08
CA ALA A 117 4.03 -0.63 -1.70
C ALA A 117 5.38 -0.11 -2.22
N ALA A 118 5.42 0.39 -3.47
CA ALA A 118 6.64 0.97 -4.05
C ALA A 118 7.20 2.12 -3.22
N VAL A 119 6.36 3.09 -2.83
CA VAL A 119 6.78 4.24 -2.01
C VAL A 119 7.22 3.80 -0.61
N PHE A 120 6.51 2.84 0.00
CA PHE A 120 6.94 2.28 1.28
C PHE A 120 8.32 1.62 1.19
N LEU A 121 8.57 0.82 0.17
CA LEU A 121 9.87 0.17 -0.03
C LEU A 121 10.97 1.20 -0.26
N ALA A 122 10.70 2.26 -1.04
CA ALA A 122 11.65 3.33 -1.26
C ALA A 122 11.99 4.09 0.03
N LEU A 123 10.99 4.41 0.87
CA LEU A 123 11.18 4.97 2.22
C LEU A 123 12.01 4.05 3.12
N ALA A 124 11.87 2.73 2.94
CA ALA A 124 12.66 1.74 3.66
C ALA A 124 14.07 1.55 3.09
N GLY A 125 14.48 2.31 2.04
CA GLY A 125 15.83 2.31 1.47
C GLY A 125 16.07 1.32 0.33
N TRP A 126 15.01 0.75 -0.28
CA TRP A 126 15.12 -0.08 -1.46
C TRP A 126 15.25 0.76 -2.74
N GLN A 127 15.96 0.24 -3.75
CA GLN A 127 15.94 0.77 -5.12
C GLN A 127 14.72 0.18 -5.85
N VAL A 128 13.67 0.98 -6.04
CA VAL A 128 12.36 0.46 -6.41
C VAL A 128 12.02 0.72 -7.87
N GLU A 129 11.59 -0.34 -8.57
CA GLU A 129 10.83 -0.24 -9.81
C GLU A 129 9.36 -0.61 -9.54
N GLY A 130 8.42 0.19 -10.04
CA GLY A 130 6.98 -0.10 -10.02
C GLY A 130 6.46 -0.32 -11.44
N TRP A 131 5.83 -1.46 -11.72
CA TRP A 131 5.28 -1.80 -13.02
C TRP A 131 3.77 -1.89 -12.96
N ASP A 132 3.08 -1.22 -13.87
CA ASP A 132 1.63 -1.28 -14.03
C ASP A 132 1.22 -1.02 -15.48
N VAL A 133 0.02 -1.39 -15.88
CA VAL A 133 -0.55 -1.13 -17.21
C VAL A 133 -1.27 0.22 -17.27
N ASP A 134 -1.71 0.77 -16.14
CA ASP A 134 -2.47 2.02 -16.08
C ASP A 134 -1.55 3.24 -15.96
N PRO A 135 -1.36 4.03 -17.04
CA PRO A 135 -0.50 5.20 -17.01
C PRO A 135 -0.96 6.25 -15.99
N SER A 136 -2.27 6.35 -15.73
CA SER A 136 -2.79 7.30 -14.74
C SER A 136 -2.51 6.85 -13.31
N ALA A 137 -2.47 5.54 -13.05
CA ALA A 137 -2.02 5.01 -11.77
C ALA A 137 -0.53 5.26 -11.56
N LEU A 138 0.29 5.08 -12.60
CA LEU A 138 1.72 5.36 -12.55
C LEU A 138 2.03 6.85 -12.34
N GLU A 139 1.23 7.76 -12.94
CA GLU A 139 1.35 9.18 -12.65
C GLU A 139 1.09 9.48 -11.18
N ARG A 140 0.00 8.96 -10.61
CA ARG A 140 -0.28 9.09 -9.17
C ARG A 140 0.82 8.47 -8.29
N ALA A 141 1.45 7.38 -8.73
CA ALA A 141 2.57 6.77 -8.02
C ALA A 141 3.82 7.68 -8.00
N ARG A 142 4.13 8.32 -9.14
CA ARG A 142 5.23 9.31 -9.23
C ARG A 142 4.97 10.53 -8.35
N ASP A 143 3.75 11.08 -8.40
CA ASP A 143 3.35 12.21 -7.56
C ASP A 143 3.43 11.86 -6.07
N PHE A 144 2.99 10.65 -5.73
CA PHE A 144 3.06 10.17 -4.36
C PHE A 144 4.52 10.01 -3.90
N ALA A 145 5.38 9.39 -4.71
CA ALA A 145 6.82 9.27 -4.42
C ALA A 145 7.50 10.64 -4.27
N ALA A 146 7.17 11.60 -5.14
CA ALA A 146 7.70 12.96 -5.08
C ALA A 146 7.33 13.66 -3.77
N ARG A 147 6.05 13.57 -3.33
CA ARG A 147 5.62 14.12 -2.04
C ARG A 147 6.29 13.47 -0.83
N GLN A 148 6.67 12.21 -0.96
CA GLN A 148 7.41 11.48 0.08
C GLN A 148 8.93 11.63 -0.05
N HIS A 149 9.41 12.42 -1.01
CA HIS A 149 10.83 12.69 -1.29
C HIS A 149 11.67 11.42 -1.52
N VAL A 150 11.08 10.41 -2.18
CA VAL A 150 11.77 9.16 -2.51
C VAL A 150 11.75 8.86 -4.01
N PRO A 151 12.82 8.27 -4.57
CA PRO A 151 12.85 7.86 -5.96
C PRO A 151 12.10 6.53 -6.16
N VAL A 152 11.17 6.50 -7.11
CA VAL A 152 10.54 5.28 -7.62
C VAL A 152 10.56 5.32 -9.14
N LEU A 153 11.20 4.33 -9.78
CA LEU A 153 11.17 4.19 -11.23
C LEU A 153 9.88 3.49 -11.64
N THR A 154 9.01 4.18 -12.38
CA THR A 154 7.78 3.58 -12.87
C THR A 154 7.89 3.16 -14.32
N ARG A 155 7.31 2.01 -14.69
CA ARG A 155 7.24 1.50 -16.07
C ARG A 155 5.81 1.10 -16.42
N GLU A 156 5.32 1.58 -17.56
CA GLU A 156 4.07 1.12 -18.14
C GLU A 156 4.31 -0.21 -18.84
N ILE A 157 3.72 -1.28 -18.33
CA ILE A 157 3.90 -2.64 -18.84
C ILE A 157 2.58 -3.39 -18.73
N ASP A 158 2.07 -3.88 -19.86
CA ASP A 158 0.99 -4.85 -19.87
C ASP A 158 1.53 -6.24 -19.56
N LEU A 159 1.34 -6.67 -18.33
CA LEU A 159 1.81 -7.95 -17.82
C LEU A 159 1.04 -9.15 -18.39
N GLU A 160 -0.14 -8.92 -18.98
CA GLU A 160 -1.02 -9.98 -19.50
C GLU A 160 -0.84 -10.16 -21.01
N ALA A 161 -0.67 -9.08 -21.78
CA ALA A 161 -0.55 -9.14 -23.25
C ALA A 161 0.88 -9.46 -23.70
N ALA A 162 1.87 -8.83 -23.12
CA ALA A 162 3.27 -8.99 -23.49
C ALA A 162 4.15 -8.98 -22.22
N PRO A 163 4.34 -10.14 -21.58
CA PRO A 163 5.17 -10.18 -20.41
C PRO A 163 6.57 -9.66 -20.72
N PRO A 164 7.13 -8.77 -19.86
CA PRO A 164 8.39 -8.10 -20.13
C PRO A 164 9.53 -9.10 -20.30
N ALA A 165 10.56 -8.70 -21.07
CA ALA A 165 11.82 -9.44 -21.09
C ALA A 165 12.35 -9.62 -19.66
N GLU A 166 13.09 -10.72 -19.46
CA GLU A 166 13.74 -10.93 -18.17
C GLU A 166 14.65 -9.74 -17.83
N PRO A 167 14.65 -9.27 -16.58
CA PRO A 167 15.48 -8.14 -16.19
C PRO A 167 16.96 -8.50 -16.37
N THR A 168 17.73 -7.60 -16.97
CA THR A 168 19.18 -7.78 -17.16
C THR A 168 19.93 -7.89 -15.82
N VAL A 169 19.40 -7.24 -14.79
CA VAL A 169 19.90 -7.33 -13.41
C VAL A 169 18.75 -7.85 -12.56
N PRO A 170 18.92 -8.98 -11.88
CA PRO A 170 17.85 -9.60 -11.09
C PRO A 170 17.44 -8.71 -9.89
N PHE A 171 16.25 -8.97 -9.37
CA PHE A 171 15.74 -8.32 -8.17
C PHE A 171 16.10 -9.10 -6.91
N ASP A 172 16.37 -8.36 -5.83
CA ASP A 172 16.55 -8.91 -4.48
C ASP A 172 15.19 -9.12 -3.79
N LEU A 173 14.18 -8.36 -4.22
CA LEU A 173 12.81 -8.45 -3.71
C LEU A 173 11.82 -8.25 -4.85
N ILE A 174 10.81 -9.10 -4.92
CA ILE A 174 9.61 -8.86 -5.74
C ILE A 174 8.40 -8.86 -4.81
N VAL A 175 7.58 -7.81 -4.90
CA VAL A 175 6.32 -7.67 -4.16
C VAL A 175 5.17 -7.69 -5.14
N VAL A 176 4.14 -8.47 -4.83
CA VAL A 176 2.88 -8.55 -5.59
C VAL A 176 1.71 -8.44 -4.62
N VAL A 177 0.89 -7.40 -4.76
CA VAL A 177 -0.26 -7.17 -3.87
C VAL A 177 -1.55 -7.07 -4.67
N ARG A 178 -2.52 -7.93 -4.34
CA ARG A 178 -3.88 -7.93 -4.94
C ARG A 178 -3.91 -8.06 -6.47
N TYR A 179 -2.91 -8.73 -7.02
CA TYR A 179 -2.83 -9.06 -8.44
C TYR A 179 -2.60 -10.55 -8.62
N LEU A 180 -3.19 -11.17 -9.65
CA LEU A 180 -3.02 -12.58 -9.96
C LEU A 180 -3.03 -12.80 -11.48
N HIS A 181 -1.87 -13.18 -12.01
CA HIS A 181 -1.73 -13.67 -13.37
C HIS A 181 -0.77 -14.87 -13.39
N ARG A 182 -1.33 -16.07 -13.43
CA ARG A 182 -0.58 -17.34 -13.29
C ARG A 182 0.56 -17.53 -14.30
N PRO A 183 0.43 -17.10 -15.58
CA PRO A 183 1.53 -17.19 -16.53
C PRO A 183 2.82 -16.46 -16.12
N LEU A 184 2.75 -15.54 -15.15
CA LEU A 184 3.93 -14.83 -14.63
C LEU A 184 4.71 -15.63 -13.58
N PHE A 185 4.15 -16.67 -12.96
CA PHE A 185 4.79 -17.34 -11.82
C PHE A 185 6.23 -17.77 -12.12
N SER A 186 6.46 -18.50 -13.21
CA SER A 186 7.81 -18.92 -13.60
C SER A 186 8.75 -17.75 -13.94
N ARG A 187 8.20 -16.64 -14.42
CA ARG A 187 9.00 -15.44 -14.72
C ARG A 187 9.44 -14.72 -13.46
N LEU A 188 8.56 -14.65 -12.44
CA LEU A 188 8.91 -14.09 -11.13
C LEU A 188 10.06 -14.87 -10.49
N GLU A 189 10.03 -16.21 -10.57
CA GLU A 189 11.14 -17.04 -10.09
C GLU A 189 12.46 -16.71 -10.79
N ARG A 190 12.43 -16.56 -12.14
CA ARG A 190 13.65 -16.23 -12.91
C ARG A 190 14.13 -14.82 -12.64
N ALA A 191 13.22 -13.85 -12.46
CA ALA A 191 13.55 -12.45 -12.21
C ALA A 191 14.21 -12.20 -10.84
N LEU A 192 14.05 -13.12 -9.90
CA LEU A 192 14.76 -13.06 -8.61
C LEU A 192 16.22 -13.45 -8.74
N GLY A 193 17.10 -12.72 -8.06
CA GLY A 193 18.50 -13.11 -7.84
C GLY A 193 18.65 -14.22 -6.80
N PRO A 194 19.83 -14.86 -6.72
CA PRO A 194 20.14 -15.82 -5.68
C PRO A 194 19.94 -15.19 -4.27
N GLY A 195 19.18 -15.87 -3.41
CA GLY A 195 18.82 -15.35 -2.08
C GLY A 195 17.70 -14.30 -2.08
N GLY A 196 17.26 -13.84 -3.25
CA GLY A 196 16.14 -12.90 -3.41
C GLY A 196 14.81 -13.48 -2.92
N ARG A 197 13.87 -12.61 -2.56
CA ARG A 197 12.58 -13.00 -1.99
C ARG A 197 11.40 -12.53 -2.82
N LEU A 198 10.39 -13.39 -2.88
CA LEU A 198 9.06 -13.07 -3.36
C LEU A 198 8.13 -12.87 -2.16
N VAL A 199 7.48 -11.73 -2.10
CA VAL A 199 6.39 -11.42 -1.16
C VAL A 199 5.12 -11.27 -1.96
N TYR A 200 4.19 -12.20 -1.80
CA TYR A 200 2.98 -12.28 -2.59
C TYR A 200 1.75 -12.29 -1.68
N GLU A 201 0.83 -11.36 -1.89
CA GLU A 201 -0.47 -11.32 -1.21
C GLU A 201 -1.57 -11.08 -2.25
N THR A 202 -2.53 -12.00 -2.36
CA THR A 202 -3.68 -11.79 -3.24
C THR A 202 -4.92 -12.54 -2.76
N PHE A 203 -6.04 -12.30 -3.42
CA PHE A 203 -7.32 -12.85 -3.05
C PHE A 203 -7.41 -14.35 -3.35
N ARG A 204 -8.05 -15.10 -2.43
CA ARG A 204 -8.37 -16.50 -2.59
C ARG A 204 -9.87 -16.74 -2.83
N ASP A 205 -10.20 -17.95 -3.25
CA ASP A 205 -11.58 -18.42 -3.42
C ASP A 205 -12.41 -18.18 -2.15
N GLY A 206 -13.67 -17.82 -2.34
CA GLY A 206 -14.57 -17.33 -1.30
C GLY A 206 -14.70 -15.80 -1.28
N GLN A 207 -13.68 -15.03 -1.68
CA GLN A 207 -13.72 -13.56 -1.69
C GLN A 207 -14.87 -13.00 -2.54
N GLN A 208 -15.23 -13.67 -3.65
CA GLN A 208 -16.30 -13.24 -4.55
C GLN A 208 -17.67 -13.10 -3.88
N HIS A 209 -17.90 -13.73 -2.74
CA HIS A 209 -19.13 -13.62 -1.96
C HIS A 209 -19.23 -12.30 -1.18
N PHE A 210 -18.08 -11.67 -0.92
CA PHE A 210 -18.00 -10.42 -0.15
C PHE A 210 -17.77 -9.19 -1.04
N GLY A 211 -17.15 -9.38 -2.22
CA GLY A 211 -16.83 -8.26 -3.10
C GLY A 211 -15.85 -8.65 -4.21
N PRO A 212 -15.31 -7.69 -4.94
CA PRO A 212 -14.30 -7.94 -5.95
C PRO A 212 -12.99 -8.49 -5.33
N PRO A 213 -12.24 -9.27 -6.16
CA PRO A 213 -12.55 -9.72 -7.50
C PRO A 213 -13.61 -10.83 -7.52
N ARG A 214 -14.49 -10.83 -8.56
CA ARG A 214 -15.58 -11.80 -8.68
C ARG A 214 -15.26 -12.96 -9.64
N ARG A 215 -14.29 -12.81 -10.52
CA ARG A 215 -13.93 -13.80 -11.51
C ARG A 215 -12.95 -14.80 -10.94
N ALA A 216 -13.21 -16.10 -11.11
CA ALA A 216 -12.37 -17.19 -10.60
C ALA A 216 -10.90 -17.12 -11.05
N GLN A 217 -10.64 -16.59 -12.26
CA GLN A 217 -9.27 -16.41 -12.76
C GLN A 217 -8.41 -15.49 -11.88
N HIS A 218 -9.03 -14.58 -11.13
CA HIS A 218 -8.37 -13.62 -10.23
C HIS A 218 -8.40 -14.09 -8.76
N LEU A 219 -8.81 -15.34 -8.52
CA LEU A 219 -8.88 -15.94 -7.19
C LEU A 219 -7.99 -17.17 -7.14
N LEU A 220 -7.21 -17.29 -6.10
CA LEU A 220 -6.39 -18.49 -5.83
C LEU A 220 -7.27 -19.61 -5.30
N ARG A 221 -7.01 -20.85 -5.75
CA ARG A 221 -7.54 -22.04 -5.08
C ARG A 221 -6.85 -22.21 -3.72
N PRO A 222 -7.47 -22.97 -2.80
CA PRO A 222 -6.82 -23.32 -1.55
C PRO A 222 -5.42 -23.92 -1.78
N GLU A 223 -4.43 -23.50 -1.01
CA GLU A 223 -3.04 -23.94 -1.06
C GLU A 223 -2.29 -23.65 -2.39
N GLU A 224 -2.94 -23.05 -3.40
CA GLU A 224 -2.35 -22.86 -4.73
C GLU A 224 -1.07 -22.04 -4.67
N LEU A 225 -1.09 -20.93 -3.94
CA LEU A 225 0.08 -20.05 -3.87
C LEU A 225 1.29 -20.71 -3.20
N ARG A 226 1.05 -21.66 -2.29
CA ARG A 226 2.10 -22.41 -1.58
C ARG A 226 2.94 -23.25 -2.52
N VAL A 227 2.34 -23.79 -3.57
CA VAL A 227 3.00 -24.70 -4.53
C VAL A 227 3.31 -24.02 -5.88
N ALA A 228 2.92 -22.76 -6.04
CA ALA A 228 3.01 -22.03 -7.31
C ALA A 228 4.45 -21.75 -7.76
N PHE A 229 5.42 -21.80 -6.85
CA PHE A 229 6.82 -21.44 -7.09
C PHE A 229 7.76 -22.59 -6.70
N PRO A 230 7.85 -23.65 -7.53
CA PRO A 230 8.57 -24.88 -7.16
C PRO A 230 10.09 -24.71 -7.03
N SER A 231 10.68 -23.67 -7.63
CA SER A 231 12.12 -23.38 -7.49
C SER A 231 12.45 -22.52 -6.26
N LEU A 232 11.46 -22.05 -5.52
CA LEU A 232 11.64 -21.23 -4.34
C LEU A 232 11.42 -22.04 -3.05
N VAL A 233 12.14 -21.66 -2.00
CA VAL A 233 11.92 -22.19 -0.64
C VAL A 233 10.87 -21.32 0.05
N VAL A 234 9.75 -21.91 0.43
CA VAL A 234 8.70 -21.25 1.19
C VAL A 234 9.21 -20.96 2.61
N GLU A 235 9.32 -19.69 2.97
CA GLU A 235 9.70 -19.24 4.32
C GLU A 235 8.48 -18.97 5.19
N ARG A 236 7.38 -18.52 4.58
CA ARG A 236 6.10 -18.27 5.26
C ARG A 236 4.95 -18.43 4.27
N TYR A 237 3.90 -19.08 4.72
CA TYR A 237 2.62 -19.17 4.02
C TYR A 237 1.46 -19.06 4.99
N GLU A 238 0.45 -18.30 4.61
CA GLU A 238 -0.79 -18.18 5.40
C GLU A 238 -1.98 -17.89 4.48
N GLU A 239 -3.14 -18.42 4.84
CA GLU A 239 -4.42 -18.02 4.28
C GLU A 239 -5.27 -17.40 5.39
N THR A 240 -6.07 -16.38 5.04
CA THR A 240 -7.05 -15.83 5.99
C THR A 240 -7.98 -16.95 6.46
N SER A 241 -8.06 -17.16 7.75
CA SER A 241 -8.99 -18.12 8.37
C SER A 241 -10.37 -17.47 8.53
N GLY A 242 -11.43 -18.29 8.40
CA GLY A 242 -12.81 -17.85 8.59
C GLY A 242 -13.42 -17.21 7.34
N ASP A 243 -14.61 -16.64 7.55
CA ASP A 243 -15.47 -16.11 6.49
C ASP A 243 -15.55 -14.56 6.48
N ALA A 244 -14.62 -13.89 7.16
CA ALA A 244 -14.56 -12.43 7.20
C ALA A 244 -13.59 -11.89 6.11
N PRO A 245 -14.04 -10.97 5.26
CA PRO A 245 -13.18 -10.38 4.22
C PRO A 245 -12.14 -9.42 4.82
N PRO A 246 -11.02 -9.22 4.10
CA PRO A 246 -10.66 -9.82 2.82
C PRO A 246 -10.10 -11.24 2.97
N LEU A 247 -10.55 -12.16 2.10
CA LEU A 247 -10.01 -13.51 2.04
C LEU A 247 -8.74 -13.52 1.19
N LEU A 248 -7.59 -13.68 1.82
CA LEU A 248 -6.26 -13.56 1.22
C LEU A 248 -5.43 -14.83 1.42
N ALA A 249 -4.59 -15.11 0.43
CA ALA A 249 -3.44 -15.99 0.59
C ALA A 249 -2.15 -15.17 0.50
N ARG A 250 -1.16 -15.53 1.32
CA ARG A 250 0.06 -14.79 1.53
C ARG A 250 1.27 -15.70 1.55
N LEU A 251 2.32 -15.31 0.83
CA LEU A 251 3.54 -16.08 0.68
C LEU A 251 4.77 -15.21 0.85
N VAL A 252 5.74 -15.68 1.62
CA VAL A 252 7.14 -15.26 1.51
C VAL A 252 7.94 -16.48 1.08
N ALA A 253 8.59 -16.39 -0.07
CA ALA A 253 9.43 -17.45 -0.58
C ALA A 253 10.78 -16.91 -1.04
N ARG A 254 11.84 -17.69 -0.89
CA ARG A 254 13.21 -17.30 -1.17
C ARG A 254 13.82 -18.16 -2.28
N LYS A 255 14.52 -17.53 -3.21
CA LYS A 255 15.33 -18.24 -4.20
C LYS A 255 16.58 -18.83 -3.51
N PRO A 256 16.92 -20.08 -3.69
CA PRO A 256 18.19 -20.66 -3.22
C PRO A 256 19.41 -19.82 -3.67
N ARG A 257 20.49 -19.90 -2.91
CA ARG A 257 21.78 -19.25 -3.27
C ARG A 257 22.53 -20.06 -4.29
#